data_32da1efac970ad712b3be6de3227a3e7
#
_entry.id   32da1efac970ad712b3be6de3227a3e7
#
_cell.length_a   1.000
_cell.length_b   1.000
_cell.length_c   1.000
_cell.angle_alpha   90.00
_cell.angle_beta   90.00
_cell.angle_gamma   90.00
#
_symmetry.space_group_name_H-M   'P 1'
#
loop_
_entity.id
_entity.type
_entity.pdbx_description
1 polymer ?
#
loop_
_entity_poly.entity_id
_entity_poly.type
_entity_poly.pdbx_seq_one_letter_code
_entity_poly.pdbx_strand_id
1 'polypeptide(L)'
;TLHQEDCFITPKSSSPPIAIVTGSNTGVGFETAQALAVRGYHVILACRSRQKGLDAVDKINQKISTVCGSEDISKVGKASFLQPLDLASFASIRSFCKTFSEKYDVLNILVNNAGINSQGDVTEDGLEICFQSNFVGHFLLTKLLVPSLMKAKNTYKSNKYKEEAGRIVNLSSVTHHFAPSNERTLS
;
A
#
# COMPACT_ATOMS: atom_id res chain seq x y z
N THR A 1 -24.08 -8.69 1.98
CA THR A 1 -23.50 -9.84 2.72
C THR A 1 -22.51 -10.50 1.79
N LEU A 2 -21.22 -10.29 2.03
CA LEU A 2 -20.15 -11.03 1.33
C LEU A 2 -20.25 -12.49 1.78
N HIS A 3 -20.44 -13.41 0.84
CA HIS A 3 -20.44 -14.83 1.13
C HIS A 3 -19.05 -15.28 1.57
N GLN A 4 -19.00 -16.22 2.50
CA GLN A 4 -17.75 -16.74 3.10
C GLN A 4 -16.79 -17.33 2.05
N GLU A 5 -17.29 -17.77 0.90
CA GLU A 5 -16.51 -18.32 -0.22
C GLU A 5 -15.72 -17.28 -1.00
N ASP A 6 -16.10 -15.98 -0.92
CA ASP A 6 -15.38 -14.88 -1.60
C ASP A 6 -14.18 -14.34 -0.80
N CYS A 7 -13.94 -14.88 0.39
CA CYS A 7 -12.95 -14.32 1.34
C CYS A 7 -11.51 -14.75 1.09
N PHE A 8 -11.26 -15.86 0.39
CA PHE A 8 -9.89 -16.40 0.31
C PHE A 8 -9.37 -16.46 -1.11
N ILE A 9 -8.21 -15.83 -1.29
CA ILE A 9 -7.40 -16.01 -2.49
C ILE A 9 -6.56 -17.27 -2.26
N THR A 10 -6.74 -18.31 -3.09
CA THR A 10 -5.85 -19.46 -3.09
C THR A 10 -4.61 -19.13 -3.92
N PRO A 11 -3.45 -18.80 -3.32
CA PRO A 11 -2.24 -18.55 -4.08
C PRO A 11 -1.74 -19.81 -4.76
N LYS A 12 -1.22 -19.69 -5.98
CA LYS A 12 -0.46 -20.75 -6.65
C LYS A 12 0.91 -20.99 -6.01
N SER A 13 1.38 -20.02 -5.22
CA SER A 13 2.68 -19.99 -4.57
C SER A 13 2.55 -20.44 -3.11
N SER A 14 3.60 -21.04 -2.57
CA SER A 14 3.73 -21.35 -1.14
C SER A 14 3.79 -20.12 -0.23
N SER A 15 3.93 -18.92 -0.80
CA SER A 15 4.01 -17.64 -0.08
C SER A 15 2.81 -16.76 -0.39
N PRO A 16 2.26 -16.04 0.60
CA PRO A 16 1.15 -15.10 0.39
C PRO A 16 1.56 -13.94 -0.53
N PRO A 17 0.63 -13.43 -1.37
CA PRO A 17 0.88 -12.27 -2.18
C PRO A 17 1.12 -11.03 -1.29
N ILE A 18 1.98 -10.13 -1.75
CA ILE A 18 2.42 -8.97 -0.97
C ILE A 18 1.72 -7.70 -1.46
N ALA A 19 1.20 -6.92 -0.51
CA ALA A 19 0.66 -5.60 -0.76
C ALA A 19 1.36 -4.53 0.09
N ILE A 20 1.55 -3.34 -0.46
CA ILE A 20 1.96 -2.15 0.28
C ILE A 20 0.79 -1.16 0.26
N VAL A 21 0.44 -0.60 1.43
CA VAL A 21 -0.56 0.44 1.56
C VAL A 21 0.05 1.65 2.25
N THR A 22 0.10 2.81 1.58
CA THR A 22 0.61 4.04 2.20
C THR A 22 -0.47 4.71 3.05
N GLY A 23 -0.07 5.35 4.17
CA GLY A 23 -1.01 5.98 5.09
C GLY A 23 -1.95 5.00 5.79
N SER A 24 -1.49 3.78 6.02
CA SER A 24 -2.30 2.64 6.46
C SER A 24 -2.47 2.50 7.98
N ASN A 25 -2.05 3.49 8.76
CA ASN A 25 -2.23 3.46 10.21
C ASN A 25 -3.62 3.96 10.68
N THR A 26 -4.44 4.54 9.79
CA THR A 26 -5.77 5.06 10.10
C THR A 26 -6.64 5.21 8.85
N GLY A 27 -7.95 5.41 9.04
CA GLY A 27 -8.91 5.75 7.99
C GLY A 27 -8.97 4.73 6.85
N VAL A 28 -9.17 5.21 5.63
CA VAL A 28 -9.35 4.37 4.43
C VAL A 28 -8.15 3.44 4.21
N GLY A 29 -6.92 3.93 4.46
CA GLY A 29 -5.71 3.11 4.33
C GLY A 29 -5.68 1.93 5.30
N PHE A 30 -6.11 2.14 6.56
CA PHE A 30 -6.20 1.08 7.55
C PHE A 30 -7.24 0.02 7.15
N GLU A 31 -8.44 0.44 6.77
CA GLU A 31 -9.51 -0.47 6.35
C GLU A 31 -9.13 -1.24 5.07
N THR A 32 -8.46 -0.59 4.14
CA THR A 32 -7.91 -1.23 2.93
C THR A 32 -6.87 -2.28 3.28
N ALA A 33 -5.93 -1.95 4.16
CA ALA A 33 -4.89 -2.88 4.62
C ALA A 33 -5.52 -4.09 5.34
N GLN A 34 -6.49 -3.85 6.22
CA GLN A 34 -7.23 -4.91 6.92
C GLN A 34 -7.99 -5.82 5.94
N ALA A 35 -8.70 -5.23 4.97
CA ALA A 35 -9.46 -5.98 3.99
C ALA A 35 -8.57 -6.86 3.09
N LEU A 36 -7.39 -6.38 2.70
CA LEU A 36 -6.40 -7.16 1.94
C LEU A 36 -5.82 -8.29 2.80
N ALA A 37 -5.49 -8.00 4.06
CA ALA A 37 -4.93 -9.01 4.96
C ALA A 37 -5.93 -10.14 5.25
N VAL A 38 -7.20 -9.83 5.49
CA VAL A 38 -8.28 -10.83 5.64
C VAL A 38 -8.41 -11.70 4.37
N ARG A 39 -8.12 -11.15 3.19
CA ARG A 39 -8.15 -11.88 1.91
C ARG A 39 -6.87 -12.66 1.60
N GLY A 40 -5.98 -12.83 2.55
CA GLY A 40 -4.79 -13.66 2.39
C GLY A 40 -3.54 -12.93 1.91
N TYR A 41 -3.54 -11.59 1.82
CA TYR A 41 -2.33 -10.85 1.52
C TYR A 41 -1.42 -10.68 2.74
N HIS A 42 -0.11 -10.73 2.51
CA HIS A 42 0.84 -10.13 3.43
C HIS A 42 0.90 -8.62 3.15
N VAL A 43 0.29 -7.83 4.03
CA VAL A 43 0.18 -6.38 3.85
C VAL A 43 1.27 -5.67 4.64
N ILE A 44 2.09 -4.88 3.94
CA ILE A 44 3.09 -4.00 4.54
C ILE A 44 2.47 -2.64 4.76
N LEU A 45 2.31 -2.26 6.03
CA LEU A 45 1.83 -0.95 6.42
C LEU A 45 2.96 0.07 6.25
N ALA A 46 2.74 1.03 5.36
CA ALA A 46 3.70 2.09 5.06
C ALA A 46 3.17 3.44 5.56
N CYS A 47 3.68 3.89 6.70
CA CYS A 47 3.32 5.16 7.33
C CYS A 47 4.51 5.79 8.05
N ARG A 48 4.43 7.10 8.29
CA ARG A 48 5.51 7.89 8.86
C ARG A 48 5.81 7.52 10.33
N SER A 49 4.79 7.35 11.14
CA SER A 49 4.93 7.05 12.56
C SER A 49 5.11 5.54 12.78
N ARG A 50 6.29 5.15 13.31
CA ARG A 50 6.59 3.77 13.69
C ARG A 50 5.57 3.23 14.69
N GLN A 51 5.30 3.99 15.77
CA GLN A 51 4.40 3.52 16.84
C GLN A 51 2.98 3.29 16.30
N LYS A 52 2.41 4.29 15.59
CA LYS A 52 1.07 4.15 14.99
C LYS A 52 1.00 3.02 13.95
N GLY A 53 2.10 2.77 13.26
CA GLY A 53 2.20 1.65 12.30
C GLY A 53 2.16 0.30 13.00
N LEU A 54 2.91 0.13 14.09
CA LEU A 54 2.91 -1.11 14.89
C LEU A 54 1.55 -1.35 15.56
N ASP A 55 0.95 -0.31 16.16
CA ASP A 55 -0.39 -0.40 16.75
C ASP A 55 -1.46 -0.85 15.74
N ALA A 56 -1.33 -0.35 14.49
CA ALA A 56 -2.22 -0.76 13.40
C ALA A 56 -1.99 -2.21 12.97
N VAL A 57 -0.73 -2.66 12.92
CA VAL A 57 -0.38 -4.07 12.64
C VAL A 57 -1.05 -4.99 13.65
N ASP A 58 -0.92 -4.68 14.94
CA ASP A 58 -1.48 -5.50 16.03
C ASP A 58 -3.00 -5.60 15.91
N LYS A 59 -3.69 -4.48 15.67
CA LYS A 59 -5.15 -4.45 15.47
C LYS A 59 -5.59 -5.30 14.29
N ILE A 60 -4.90 -5.20 13.15
CA ILE A 60 -5.23 -5.99 11.95
C ILE A 60 -5.01 -7.47 12.22
N ASN A 61 -3.88 -7.86 12.81
CA ASN A 61 -3.56 -9.26 13.08
C ASN A 61 -4.51 -9.87 14.13
N GLN A 62 -4.94 -9.12 15.15
CA GLN A 62 -5.99 -9.54 16.08
C GLN A 62 -7.32 -9.79 15.36
N LYS A 63 -7.70 -8.87 14.45
CA LYS A 63 -8.93 -9.01 13.66
C LYS A 63 -8.90 -10.26 12.79
N ILE A 64 -7.77 -10.52 12.14
CA ILE A 64 -7.57 -11.72 11.32
C ILE A 64 -7.76 -12.99 12.18
N SER A 65 -7.12 -13.06 13.34
CA SER A 65 -7.24 -14.20 14.25
C SER A 65 -8.68 -14.43 14.72
N THR A 66 -9.43 -13.35 14.93
CA THR A 66 -10.85 -13.43 15.34
C THR A 66 -11.77 -13.92 14.21
N VAL A 67 -11.53 -13.47 12.97
CA VAL A 67 -12.37 -13.78 11.80
C VAL A 67 -12.11 -15.19 11.29
N CYS A 68 -10.85 -15.64 11.33
CA CYS A 68 -10.44 -16.91 10.72
C CYS A 68 -10.51 -18.10 11.69
N GLY A 69 -10.74 -17.85 12.98
CA GLY A 69 -10.87 -18.92 13.98
C GLY A 69 -9.65 -19.84 14.05
N SER A 70 -9.89 -21.14 14.26
CA SER A 70 -8.84 -22.17 14.30
C SER A 70 -8.51 -22.77 12.93
N GLU A 71 -9.05 -22.20 11.84
CA GLU A 71 -8.72 -22.67 10.50
C GLU A 71 -7.28 -22.31 10.10
N ASP A 72 -6.72 -23.11 9.20
CA ASP A 72 -5.33 -23.13 8.75
C ASP A 72 -4.71 -21.72 8.60
N ILE A 73 -3.97 -21.27 9.62
CA ILE A 73 -3.27 -19.98 9.68
C ILE A 73 -2.35 -19.77 8.47
N SER A 74 -1.94 -20.83 7.79
CA SER A 74 -1.09 -20.75 6.59
C SER A 74 -1.79 -20.13 5.38
N LYS A 75 -3.12 -20.11 5.35
CA LYS A 75 -3.96 -19.53 4.28
C LYS A 75 -4.38 -18.10 4.56
N VAL A 76 -4.16 -17.62 5.76
CA VAL A 76 -4.56 -16.29 6.19
C VAL A 76 -3.43 -15.31 5.92
N GLY A 77 -3.77 -14.13 5.47
CA GLY A 77 -2.81 -13.05 5.32
C GLY A 77 -2.35 -12.51 6.67
N LYS A 78 -1.48 -11.54 6.62
CA LYS A 78 -0.96 -10.85 7.80
C LYS A 78 -0.65 -9.40 7.50
N ALA A 79 -0.64 -8.57 8.51
CA ALA A 79 -0.07 -7.23 8.45
C ALA A 79 1.34 -7.21 9.06
N SER A 80 2.20 -6.37 8.52
CA SER A 80 3.52 -6.10 9.10
C SER A 80 3.94 -4.64 8.85
N PHE A 81 4.86 -4.17 9.68
CA PHE A 81 5.51 -2.88 9.52
C PHE A 81 6.98 -3.08 9.17
N LEU A 82 7.45 -2.48 8.10
CA LEU A 82 8.83 -2.65 7.64
C LEU A 82 9.75 -1.61 8.31
N GLN A 83 9.47 -0.34 8.03
CA GLN A 83 10.13 0.82 8.60
C GLN A 83 9.28 2.07 8.32
N PRO A 84 9.55 3.23 8.98
CA PRO A 84 8.86 4.46 8.64
C PRO A 84 9.01 4.82 7.16
N LEU A 85 7.92 5.31 6.57
CA LEU A 85 7.89 5.89 5.23
C LEU A 85 7.35 7.31 5.33
N ASP A 86 8.21 8.30 5.09
CA ASP A 86 7.82 9.69 4.92
C ASP A 86 7.86 10.07 3.44
N LEU A 87 6.69 10.36 2.89
CA LEU A 87 6.55 10.75 1.48
C LEU A 87 7.03 12.19 1.23
N ALA A 88 7.21 12.98 2.29
CA ALA A 88 7.83 14.31 2.24
C ALA A 88 9.37 14.26 2.26
N SER A 89 9.99 13.08 2.13
CA SER A 89 11.44 12.91 2.12
C SER A 89 11.86 11.88 1.09
N PHE A 90 12.58 12.28 0.06
CA PHE A 90 13.12 11.37 -0.95
C PHE A 90 14.10 10.36 -0.35
N ALA A 91 14.85 10.76 0.66
CA ALA A 91 15.76 9.86 1.37
C ALA A 91 14.98 8.73 2.07
N SER A 92 13.88 9.08 2.76
CA SER A 92 12.99 8.10 3.40
C SER A 92 12.40 7.11 2.41
N ILE A 93 11.91 7.61 1.26
CA ILE A 93 11.32 6.77 0.20
C ILE A 93 12.36 5.79 -0.35
N ARG A 94 13.58 6.27 -0.67
CA ARG A 94 14.66 5.41 -1.17
C ARG A 94 15.08 4.35 -0.16
N SER A 95 15.19 4.73 1.12
CA SER A 95 15.50 3.81 2.21
C SER A 95 14.44 2.72 2.34
N PHE A 96 13.16 3.10 2.31
CA PHE A 96 12.03 2.16 2.38
C PHE A 96 12.07 1.16 1.22
N CYS A 97 12.24 1.64 -0.02
CA CYS A 97 12.29 0.79 -1.21
C CYS A 97 13.50 -0.17 -1.19
N LYS A 98 14.65 0.32 -0.71
CA LYS A 98 15.84 -0.53 -0.52
C LYS A 98 15.57 -1.65 0.46
N THR A 99 15.08 -1.33 1.66
CA THR A 99 14.74 -2.33 2.69
C THR A 99 13.66 -3.30 2.21
N PHE A 100 12.69 -2.82 1.41
CA PHE A 100 11.69 -3.68 0.79
C PHE A 100 12.34 -4.68 -0.17
N SER A 101 13.17 -4.23 -1.10
CA SER A 101 13.82 -5.08 -2.11
C SER A 101 14.82 -6.07 -1.53
N GLU A 102 15.39 -5.80 -0.36
CA GLU A 102 16.27 -6.72 0.38
C GLU A 102 15.48 -7.88 1.02
N LYS A 103 14.20 -7.66 1.34
CA LYS A 103 13.35 -8.68 2.00
C LYS A 103 12.37 -9.38 1.08
N TYR A 104 11.95 -8.69 0.02
CA TYR A 104 10.86 -9.13 -0.85
C TYR A 104 11.22 -8.91 -2.31
N ASP A 105 11.11 -9.96 -3.10
CA ASP A 105 11.40 -9.92 -4.53
C ASP A 105 10.21 -9.47 -5.37
N VAL A 106 8.99 -9.75 -4.89
CA VAL A 106 7.73 -9.55 -5.61
C VAL A 106 6.82 -8.59 -4.85
N LEU A 107 6.15 -7.69 -5.57
CA LEU A 107 5.06 -6.85 -5.06
C LEU A 107 3.82 -7.04 -5.93
N ASN A 108 2.71 -7.46 -5.34
CA ASN A 108 1.47 -7.74 -6.08
C ASN A 108 0.56 -6.52 -6.15
N ILE A 109 0.48 -5.72 -5.07
CA ILE A 109 -0.36 -4.52 -5.02
C ILE A 109 0.40 -3.38 -4.33
N LEU A 110 0.40 -2.20 -4.98
CA LEU A 110 0.78 -0.93 -4.37
C LEU A 110 -0.45 -0.04 -4.30
N VAL A 111 -0.86 0.35 -3.08
CA VAL A 111 -1.94 1.30 -2.85
C VAL A 111 -1.35 2.63 -2.39
N ASN A 112 -1.35 3.62 -3.27
CA ASN A 112 -0.97 5.00 -3.01
C ASN A 112 -2.17 5.72 -2.40
N ASN A 113 -2.34 5.60 -1.07
CA ASN A 113 -3.49 6.11 -0.32
C ASN A 113 -3.13 7.32 0.54
N ALA A 114 -1.89 7.42 1.03
CA ALA A 114 -1.51 8.52 1.91
C ALA A 114 -1.80 9.89 1.29
N GLY A 115 -2.24 10.82 2.12
CA GLY A 115 -2.45 12.20 1.73
C GLY A 115 -2.46 13.09 2.96
N ILE A 116 -1.97 14.29 2.78
CA ILE A 116 -2.00 15.36 3.79
C ILE A 116 -2.67 16.58 3.21
N ASN A 117 -3.21 17.40 4.09
CA ASN A 117 -3.68 18.75 3.80
C ASN A 117 -2.97 19.70 4.76
N SER A 118 -1.92 20.36 4.28
CA SER A 118 -1.13 21.34 4.99
C SER A 118 -0.94 22.55 4.09
N GLN A 119 -0.66 23.71 4.65
CA GLN A 119 -0.47 24.93 3.87
C GLN A 119 0.89 25.56 4.19
N GLY A 120 1.64 25.88 3.13
CA GLY A 120 2.79 26.78 3.19
C GLY A 120 4.11 26.18 3.65
N ASP A 121 4.16 24.91 4.01
CA ASP A 121 5.41 24.26 4.39
C ASP A 121 6.21 23.79 3.16
N VAL A 122 7.52 23.94 3.22
CA VAL A 122 8.46 23.43 2.23
C VAL A 122 9.26 22.30 2.86
N THR A 123 9.41 21.21 2.13
CA THR A 123 10.14 20.03 2.58
C THR A 123 11.66 20.23 2.51
N GLU A 124 12.44 19.33 3.11
CA GLU A 124 13.91 19.32 2.98
C GLU A 124 14.36 19.14 1.52
N ASP A 125 13.53 18.55 0.67
CA ASP A 125 13.80 18.38 -0.77
C ASP A 125 13.45 19.63 -1.59
N GLY A 126 12.97 20.72 -0.96
CA GLY A 126 12.67 22.01 -1.59
C GLY A 126 11.32 22.08 -2.31
N LEU A 127 10.39 21.16 -2.04
CA LEU A 127 9.07 21.14 -2.64
C LEU A 127 7.98 21.52 -1.62
N GLU A 128 6.85 22.05 -2.11
CA GLU A 128 5.68 22.25 -1.27
C GLU A 128 5.20 20.90 -0.71
N ILE A 129 4.89 20.86 0.59
CA ILE A 129 4.73 19.63 1.34
C ILE A 129 3.56 18.76 0.85
N CYS A 130 2.42 19.37 0.45
CA CYS A 130 1.29 18.61 -0.10
C CYS A 130 1.60 18.06 -1.49
N PHE A 131 2.23 18.88 -2.34
CA PHE A 131 2.65 18.45 -3.66
C PHE A 131 3.65 17.30 -3.59
N GLN A 132 4.63 17.41 -2.70
CA GLN A 132 5.60 16.32 -2.52
C GLN A 132 4.94 15.08 -1.93
N SER A 133 4.24 15.20 -0.81
CA SER A 133 3.70 14.02 -0.12
C SER A 133 2.61 13.31 -0.91
N ASN A 134 1.69 14.06 -1.52
CA ASN A 134 0.52 13.47 -2.17
C ASN A 134 0.79 13.00 -3.60
N PHE A 135 1.77 13.61 -4.29
CA PHE A 135 2.05 13.31 -5.70
C PHE A 135 3.49 12.86 -5.95
N VAL A 136 4.50 13.72 -5.77
CA VAL A 136 5.88 13.43 -6.18
C VAL A 136 6.47 12.26 -5.40
N GLY A 137 6.18 12.17 -4.10
CA GLY A 137 6.62 11.08 -3.24
C GLY A 137 6.03 9.73 -3.66
N HIS A 138 4.74 9.68 -3.97
CA HIS A 138 4.11 8.47 -4.51
C HIS A 138 4.65 8.11 -5.90
N PHE A 139 4.92 9.10 -6.74
CA PHE A 139 5.55 8.88 -8.04
C PHE A 139 6.92 8.22 -7.89
N LEU A 140 7.77 8.75 -7.00
CA LEU A 140 9.10 8.19 -6.72
C LEU A 140 8.99 6.78 -6.14
N LEU A 141 8.11 6.57 -5.14
CA LEU A 141 7.85 5.28 -4.52
C LEU A 141 7.45 4.24 -5.58
N THR A 142 6.47 4.60 -6.40
CA THR A 142 5.98 3.75 -7.49
C THR A 142 7.11 3.40 -8.46
N LYS A 143 7.86 4.40 -8.94
CA LYS A 143 8.98 4.21 -9.87
C LYS A 143 10.03 3.24 -9.34
N LEU A 144 10.37 3.34 -8.05
CA LEU A 144 11.36 2.47 -7.42
C LEU A 144 10.83 1.05 -7.19
N LEU A 145 9.51 0.86 -7.03
CA LEU A 145 8.89 -0.46 -6.83
C LEU A 145 8.43 -1.15 -8.13
N VAL A 146 8.46 -0.47 -9.28
CA VAL A 146 8.11 -1.07 -10.60
C VAL A 146 8.83 -2.39 -10.86
N PRO A 147 10.14 -2.54 -10.58
CA PRO A 147 10.81 -3.84 -10.81
C PRO A 147 10.17 -5.00 -10.04
N SER A 148 9.77 -4.79 -8.79
CA SER A 148 9.09 -5.80 -7.97
C SER A 148 7.64 -6.04 -8.41
N LEU A 149 6.93 -5.00 -8.88
CA LEU A 149 5.59 -5.11 -9.45
C LEU A 149 5.61 -5.93 -10.76
N MET A 150 6.60 -5.73 -11.60
CA MET A 150 6.74 -6.48 -12.86
C MET A 150 7.04 -7.96 -12.66
N LYS A 151 7.60 -8.34 -11.49
CA LYS A 151 7.85 -9.74 -11.12
C LYS A 151 6.59 -10.47 -10.62
N ALA A 152 5.50 -9.76 -10.34
CA ALA A 152 4.25 -10.33 -9.81
C ALA A 152 3.46 -11.12 -10.87
N LYS A 153 4.13 -11.84 -11.75
CA LYS A 153 3.48 -12.67 -12.77
C LYS A 153 2.72 -13.82 -12.11
N ASN A 154 1.43 -13.93 -12.42
CA ASN A 154 0.63 -15.15 -12.20
C ASN A 154 0.53 -15.70 -10.77
N THR A 155 0.32 -14.84 -9.78
CA THR A 155 0.09 -15.30 -8.40
C THR A 155 -1.32 -15.89 -8.20
N TYR A 156 -2.21 -15.73 -9.15
CA TYR A 156 -3.62 -16.14 -9.05
C TYR A 156 -4.01 -17.19 -10.11
N LYS A 157 -4.72 -18.24 -9.67
CA LYS A 157 -5.43 -19.14 -10.57
C LYS A 157 -6.72 -18.46 -11.05
N SER A 158 -6.64 -17.60 -12.05
CA SER A 158 -7.83 -17.16 -12.77
C SER A 158 -7.70 -17.57 -14.24
N ASN A 159 -8.61 -18.42 -14.69
CA ASN A 159 -8.71 -18.78 -16.11
C ASN A 159 -9.11 -17.61 -17.01
N LYS A 160 -9.45 -16.46 -16.43
CA LYS A 160 -10.03 -15.31 -17.14
C LYS A 160 -9.01 -14.19 -17.45
N TYR A 161 -7.91 -14.11 -16.69
CA TYR A 161 -6.91 -13.04 -16.87
C TYR A 161 -5.53 -13.64 -17.13
N LYS A 162 -5.02 -13.45 -18.33
CA LYS A 162 -3.66 -13.83 -18.72
C LYS A 162 -2.64 -12.96 -17.95
N GLU A 163 -1.56 -13.61 -17.51
CA GLU A 163 -0.30 -13.03 -16.97
C GLU A 163 -0.34 -11.51 -16.64
N GLU A 164 -0.85 -11.15 -15.47
CA GLU A 164 -0.86 -9.75 -15.05
C GLU A 164 0.34 -9.47 -14.14
N ALA A 165 1.03 -8.36 -14.41
CA ALA A 165 1.99 -7.74 -13.48
C ALA A 165 1.26 -7.27 -12.21
N GLY A 166 2.02 -6.80 -11.21
CA GLY A 166 1.44 -6.18 -10.02
C GLY A 166 0.55 -4.98 -10.36
N ARG A 167 -0.36 -4.66 -9.45
CA ARG A 167 -1.34 -3.57 -9.60
C ARG A 167 -0.93 -2.36 -8.81
N ILE A 168 -1.18 -1.18 -9.38
CA ILE A 168 -1.04 0.11 -8.71
C ILE A 168 -2.44 0.72 -8.58
N VAL A 169 -2.81 1.11 -7.37
CA VAL A 169 -4.06 1.78 -7.06
C VAL A 169 -3.73 3.17 -6.50
N ASN A 170 -4.15 4.21 -7.18
CA ASN A 170 -3.99 5.58 -6.73
C ASN A 170 -5.32 6.10 -6.19
N LEU A 171 -5.33 6.57 -4.94
CA LEU A 171 -6.48 7.26 -4.39
C LEU A 171 -6.50 8.70 -4.88
N SER A 172 -7.67 9.13 -5.33
CA SER A 172 -7.98 10.51 -5.69
C SER A 172 -8.88 11.14 -4.62
N SER A 173 -9.15 12.42 -4.74
CA SER A 173 -10.03 13.15 -3.84
C SER A 173 -11.09 13.91 -4.63
N VAL A 174 -12.28 14.04 -4.04
CA VAL A 174 -13.34 14.91 -4.58
C VAL A 174 -12.88 16.38 -4.73
N THR A 175 -11.86 16.79 -3.99
CA THR A 175 -11.28 18.14 -4.07
C THR A 175 -10.71 18.49 -5.44
N HIS A 176 -10.43 17.50 -6.30
CA HIS A 176 -9.98 17.77 -7.67
C HIS A 176 -11.03 18.52 -8.50
N HIS A 177 -12.32 18.41 -8.16
CA HIS A 177 -13.39 19.17 -8.82
C HIS A 177 -13.33 20.67 -8.52
N PHE A 178 -12.66 21.07 -7.44
CA PHE A 178 -12.50 22.48 -7.04
C PHE A 178 -11.20 23.09 -7.57
N ALA A 179 -10.39 22.34 -8.30
CA ALA A 179 -9.20 22.89 -8.94
C ALA A 179 -9.61 23.88 -10.03
N PRO A 180 -8.96 25.06 -10.10
CA PRO A 180 -9.26 26.04 -11.14
C PRO A 180 -9.03 25.42 -12.52
N SER A 181 -10.04 25.44 -13.37
CA SER A 181 -9.98 24.94 -14.76
C SER A 181 -9.26 25.89 -15.72
N ASN A 182 -8.41 26.76 -15.23
CA ASN A 182 -7.68 27.71 -16.07
C ASN A 182 -6.56 27.00 -16.81
N GLU A 183 -6.75 26.80 -18.11
CA GLU A 183 -5.74 26.30 -19.06
C GLU A 183 -4.42 27.08 -19.07
N ARG A 184 -4.31 28.20 -18.33
CA ARG A 184 -3.16 29.10 -18.27
C ARG A 184 -2.11 28.72 -17.20
N THR A 185 -2.32 27.67 -16.41
CA THR A 185 -1.39 27.27 -15.34
C THR A 185 -0.41 26.19 -15.74
N LEU A 186 -0.39 25.75 -17.00
CA LEU A 186 0.54 24.77 -17.55
C LEU A 186 1.48 25.32 -18.65
N SER A 187 1.70 26.66 -18.64
CA SER A 187 2.71 27.26 -19.55
C SER A 187 4.04 27.47 -18.85
#